data_ce3e0f70b8b77bdf6679ad2d4f89bddd
#
_entry.id   ce3e0f70b8b77bdf6679ad2d4f89bddd
#
_cell.length_a   1.000
_cell.length_b   1.000
_cell.length_c   1.000
_cell.angle_alpha   90.00
_cell.angle_beta   90.00
_cell.angle_gamma   90.00
#
_symmetry.space_group_name_H-M   'P 1'
#
loop_
_entity.id
_entity.type
_entity.pdbx_description
1 polymer ?
#
loop_
_entity_poly.entity_id
_entity_poly.type
_entity_poly.pdbx_seq_one_letter_code
_entity_poly.pdbx_strand_id
1 'polypeptide(L)'
;GQLAAKLIRIANLGKAGELSADEKPWNLAGRYLVTLAPDVGTSTNLNPSMDGKVFGPDVVDFEALYDVKDKRRPNLVPLEKEANRHLRFEIEEGNAMTCAGAFGKMTDHVGLPILPMMTIYDFFIKRALDQYFYNLYWRSGFILVGTPSGVTLSPEGAQHSWKSDIQIPNGVTWEPAFAIEMDWILADAVRRHFTHDNVDREGVLIRAVTRSIEQKVFIESLREQVRFTGMDDAAILEATRLDVLAGGYWLSHFEGFDGYAPGDNVVHIAVMGALVPEAVAASKALREQGYFANILVVTSPDLLAGNLAQQNGYDHLRNKLGINGNLHINRSKTVPVGSLAVNGNGHNIALESRADLLSLRGSRVPIVAVLDGEPGLLDNLGSVIGVPQETLAVRKHSKS
;
A
#
# COMPACT_ATOMS: atom_id res chain seq x y z
N GLY A 1 12.25 -3.40 -6.22
CA GLY A 1 13.48 -4.13 -6.60
C GLY A 1 14.50 -4.22 -5.47
N GLN A 2 14.82 -3.13 -4.80
CA GLN A 2 15.83 -3.13 -3.73
C GLN A 2 15.47 -4.08 -2.57
N LEU A 3 14.22 -4.09 -2.13
CA LEU A 3 13.75 -5.04 -1.10
C LEU A 3 13.91 -6.48 -1.59
N ALA A 4 13.47 -6.79 -2.81
CA ALA A 4 13.60 -8.13 -3.38
C ALA A 4 15.08 -8.56 -3.45
N ALA A 5 15.96 -7.68 -3.93
CA ALA A 5 17.41 -7.92 -3.95
C ALA A 5 17.99 -8.18 -2.55
N LYS A 6 17.56 -7.40 -1.56
CA LYS A 6 17.96 -7.57 -0.16
C LYS A 6 17.50 -8.92 0.40
N LEU A 7 16.27 -9.32 0.14
CA LEU A 7 15.76 -10.62 0.57
C LEU A 7 16.51 -11.78 -0.09
N ILE A 8 16.84 -11.68 -1.38
CA ILE A 8 17.64 -12.69 -2.09
C ILE A 8 19.06 -12.78 -1.48
N ARG A 9 19.68 -11.63 -1.18
CA ARG A 9 20.98 -11.59 -0.50
C ARG A 9 20.92 -12.27 0.88
N ILE A 10 19.89 -12.00 1.68
CA ILE A 10 19.67 -12.64 2.98
C ILE A 10 19.56 -14.16 2.83
N ALA A 11 18.82 -14.64 1.83
CA ALA A 11 18.72 -16.07 1.57
C ALA A 11 20.05 -16.72 1.23
N ASN A 12 20.90 -16.03 0.46
CA ASN A 12 22.23 -16.52 0.09
C ASN A 12 23.17 -16.56 1.32
N LEU A 13 23.17 -15.52 2.15
CA LEU A 13 23.89 -15.50 3.43
C LEU A 13 23.38 -16.58 4.39
N GLY A 14 22.07 -16.85 4.39
CA GLY A 14 21.48 -17.90 5.19
C GLY A 14 21.96 -19.30 4.84
N LYS A 15 22.24 -19.56 3.56
CA LYS A 15 22.86 -20.82 3.10
C LYS A 15 24.30 -20.97 3.61
N ALA A 16 25.02 -19.87 3.70
CA ALA A 16 26.39 -19.84 4.23
C ALA A 16 26.47 -19.80 5.77
N GLY A 17 25.35 -19.64 6.46
CA GLY A 17 25.33 -19.51 7.93
C GLY A 17 25.76 -18.14 8.46
N GLU A 18 25.79 -17.11 7.63
CA GLU A 18 26.38 -15.79 7.89
C GLU A 18 25.34 -14.70 8.25
N LEU A 19 24.12 -15.08 8.67
CA LEU A 19 23.07 -14.12 8.98
C LEU A 19 23.28 -13.41 10.31
N SER A 20 23.17 -12.09 10.29
CA SER A 20 23.04 -11.27 11.49
C SER A 20 21.72 -11.56 12.24
N ALA A 21 21.62 -11.09 13.49
CA ALA A 21 20.40 -11.24 14.29
C ALA A 21 19.17 -10.62 13.60
N ASP A 22 19.35 -9.45 12.99
CA ASP A 22 18.27 -8.70 12.32
C ASP A 22 17.88 -9.31 10.98
N GLU A 23 18.77 -10.07 10.33
CA GLU A 23 18.50 -10.72 9.04
C GLU A 23 17.82 -12.09 9.19
N LYS A 24 18.04 -12.77 10.32
CA LYS A 24 17.45 -14.10 10.56
C LYS A 24 15.96 -14.19 10.35
N PRO A 25 15.12 -13.26 10.83
CA PRO A 25 13.68 -13.30 10.63
C PRO A 25 13.25 -13.25 9.15
N TRP A 26 14.06 -12.65 8.29
CA TRP A 26 13.80 -12.46 6.87
C TRP A 26 14.30 -13.59 5.98
N ASN A 27 15.03 -14.54 6.53
CA ASN A 27 15.62 -15.64 5.76
C ASN A 27 14.56 -16.49 5.05
N LEU A 28 13.45 -16.76 5.72
CA LEU A 28 12.35 -17.52 5.14
C LEU A 28 11.77 -16.79 3.92
N ALA A 29 11.50 -15.50 4.05
CA ALA A 29 11.01 -14.67 2.95
C ALA A 29 12.00 -14.65 1.78
N GLY A 30 13.29 -14.48 2.05
CA GLY A 30 14.32 -14.53 1.03
C GLY A 30 14.42 -15.87 0.32
N ARG A 31 14.20 -16.97 1.01
CA ARG A 31 14.25 -18.33 0.43
C ARG A 31 13.09 -18.63 -0.51
N TYR A 32 11.92 -18.09 -0.24
CA TYR A 32 10.69 -18.39 -0.99
C TYR A 32 10.21 -17.25 -1.88
N LEU A 33 10.92 -16.13 -1.93
CA LEU A 33 10.62 -15.04 -2.85
C LEU A 33 10.77 -15.49 -4.31
N VAL A 34 9.74 -15.22 -5.10
CA VAL A 34 9.75 -15.31 -6.57
C VAL A 34 9.28 -13.97 -7.11
N THR A 35 10.04 -13.38 -8.02
CA THR A 35 9.64 -12.13 -8.68
C THR A 35 9.11 -12.41 -10.07
N LEU A 36 8.10 -11.65 -10.48
CA LEU A 36 7.44 -11.77 -11.78
C LEU A 36 7.33 -10.40 -12.43
N ALA A 37 7.49 -10.33 -13.72
CA ALA A 37 7.23 -9.11 -14.48
C ALA A 37 6.68 -9.47 -15.86
N PRO A 38 5.48 -9.01 -16.21
CA PRO A 38 5.10 -8.87 -17.60
C PRO A 38 5.83 -7.68 -18.22
N ASP A 39 5.97 -7.66 -19.54
CA ASP A 39 6.63 -6.63 -20.33
C ASP A 39 8.07 -6.36 -19.87
N VAL A 40 8.37 -5.27 -19.21
CA VAL A 40 9.75 -4.86 -18.88
C VAL A 40 9.95 -4.70 -17.37
N GLY A 41 10.54 -5.69 -16.74
CA GLY A 41 10.86 -5.65 -15.30
C GLY A 41 11.81 -4.50 -14.90
N THR A 42 12.66 -4.02 -15.81
CA THR A 42 13.57 -2.90 -15.54
C THR A 42 12.85 -1.58 -15.38
N SER A 43 11.90 -1.26 -16.24
CA SER A 43 11.12 -0.01 -16.17
C SER A 43 10.13 0.01 -15.01
N THR A 44 9.79 -1.15 -14.46
CA THR A 44 9.01 -1.28 -13.23
C THR A 44 9.86 -1.40 -11.96
N ASN A 45 11.14 -0.99 -12.04
CA ASN A 45 12.09 -0.94 -10.93
C ASN A 45 12.43 -2.29 -10.27
N LEU A 46 12.31 -3.41 -10.98
CA LEU A 46 12.76 -4.72 -10.51
C LEU A 46 14.24 -4.99 -10.78
N ASN A 47 14.90 -4.19 -11.61
CA ASN A 47 16.29 -4.38 -12.00
C ASN A 47 17.28 -4.73 -10.87
N PRO A 48 17.20 -4.15 -9.64
CA PRO A 48 18.11 -4.54 -8.57
C PRO A 48 18.04 -6.02 -8.19
N SER A 49 16.87 -6.66 -8.36
CA SER A 49 16.69 -8.10 -8.09
C SER A 49 17.01 -8.98 -9.30
N MET A 50 17.15 -8.36 -10.47
CA MET A 50 17.43 -9.06 -11.74
C MET A 50 18.92 -9.05 -12.10
N ASP A 51 19.70 -8.16 -11.49
CA ASP A 51 21.12 -7.92 -11.82
C ASP A 51 21.96 -9.19 -11.63
N GLY A 52 22.31 -9.81 -12.76
CA GLY A 52 23.30 -10.87 -12.88
C GLY A 52 22.96 -12.18 -12.18
N LYS A 53 21.78 -12.35 -11.60
CA LYS A 53 21.55 -13.45 -10.67
C LYS A 53 20.23 -14.19 -10.76
N VAL A 54 19.30 -13.76 -11.61
CA VAL A 54 17.93 -14.22 -11.46
C VAL A 54 17.19 -14.29 -12.77
N PHE A 55 17.55 -15.20 -13.63
CA PHE A 55 16.72 -15.55 -14.76
C PHE A 55 16.26 -17.01 -14.67
N GLY A 56 15.02 -17.21 -15.05
CA GLY A 56 14.29 -18.44 -14.95
C GLY A 56 15.02 -19.70 -15.39
N PRO A 57 14.57 -20.86 -14.95
CA PRO A 57 15.17 -22.12 -15.33
C PRO A 57 15.25 -22.19 -16.84
N ASP A 58 16.19 -22.99 -17.32
CA ASP A 58 16.42 -23.24 -18.72
C ASP A 58 15.20 -22.98 -19.58
N VAL A 59 15.11 -21.78 -20.10
CA VAL A 59 14.28 -21.59 -21.26
C VAL A 59 14.95 -22.46 -22.30
N VAL A 60 14.34 -23.59 -22.59
CA VAL A 60 14.71 -24.34 -23.77
C VAL A 60 14.68 -23.31 -24.87
N ASP A 61 15.85 -23.01 -25.42
CA ASP A 61 15.94 -22.06 -26.51
C ASP A 61 15.23 -22.70 -27.70
N PHE A 62 13.93 -22.38 -27.83
CA PHE A 62 13.14 -22.88 -28.95
C PHE A 62 13.76 -22.49 -30.29
N GLU A 63 14.50 -21.38 -30.32
CA GLU A 63 15.22 -20.95 -31.53
C GLU A 63 16.41 -21.86 -31.83
N ALA A 64 17.12 -22.34 -30.79
CA ALA A 64 18.16 -23.37 -30.99
C ALA A 64 17.59 -24.72 -31.43
N LEU A 65 16.41 -25.10 -30.91
CA LEU A 65 15.72 -26.32 -31.32
C LEU A 65 15.26 -26.27 -32.78
N TYR A 66 14.94 -25.10 -33.31
CA TYR A 66 14.47 -24.94 -34.69
C TYR A 66 15.51 -24.34 -35.63
N ASP A 67 16.79 -24.29 -35.20
CA ASP A 67 17.90 -23.73 -35.98
C ASP A 67 17.67 -22.28 -36.47
N VAL A 68 16.86 -21.54 -35.70
CA VAL A 68 16.59 -20.14 -36.01
C VAL A 68 17.73 -19.28 -35.47
N LYS A 69 18.59 -18.82 -36.37
CA LYS A 69 19.78 -17.99 -36.07
C LYS A 69 19.41 -16.55 -35.66
N ASP A 70 18.35 -16.35 -34.92
CA ASP A 70 17.98 -15.01 -34.46
C ASP A 70 18.73 -14.62 -33.19
N LYS A 71 19.78 -13.82 -33.37
CA LYS A 71 20.61 -13.29 -32.28
C LYS A 71 19.96 -12.16 -31.47
N ARG A 72 18.68 -11.87 -31.65
CA ARG A 72 17.99 -10.76 -31.02
C ARG A 72 17.57 -11.01 -29.60
N ARG A 73 17.65 -12.23 -29.09
CA ARG A 73 17.44 -12.50 -27.68
C ARG A 73 18.75 -12.37 -26.92
N PRO A 74 18.89 -11.46 -25.98
CA PRO A 74 20.01 -11.47 -25.07
C PRO A 74 20.07 -12.84 -24.39
N ASN A 75 21.26 -13.35 -24.18
CA ASN A 75 21.50 -14.63 -23.55
C ASN A 75 20.71 -14.73 -22.24
N LEU A 76 19.56 -15.33 -22.30
CA LEU A 76 18.82 -15.78 -21.12
C LEU A 76 19.48 -17.08 -20.62
N VAL A 77 20.80 -17.03 -20.45
CA VAL A 77 21.54 -18.17 -19.93
C VAL A 77 21.33 -18.16 -18.42
N PRO A 78 20.68 -19.18 -17.86
CA PRO A 78 20.68 -19.36 -16.43
C PRO A 78 22.11 -19.47 -15.97
N LEU A 79 22.47 -18.72 -14.96
CA LEU A 79 23.72 -18.99 -14.26
C LEU A 79 23.58 -20.39 -13.66
N GLU A 80 24.44 -21.30 -14.06
CA GLU A 80 24.39 -22.75 -13.84
C GLU A 80 24.28 -23.19 -12.36
N LYS A 81 24.25 -22.27 -11.43
CA LYS A 81 24.40 -22.57 -9.99
C LYS A 81 23.35 -21.92 -9.09
N GLU A 82 22.47 -21.08 -9.58
CA GLU A 82 21.48 -20.41 -8.74
C GLU A 82 20.07 -20.65 -9.26
N ALA A 83 19.20 -21.10 -8.37
CA ALA A 83 17.79 -21.23 -8.67
C ALA A 83 17.23 -19.87 -9.07
N ASN A 84 16.70 -19.83 -10.20
CA ASN A 84 16.15 -18.66 -10.82
C ASN A 84 14.84 -18.25 -10.15
N ARG A 85 14.75 -17.01 -9.72
CA ARG A 85 13.63 -16.51 -8.96
C ARG A 85 12.89 -15.38 -9.63
N HIS A 86 13.26 -15.07 -10.88
CA HIS A 86 12.57 -14.07 -11.68
C HIS A 86 11.96 -14.70 -12.93
N LEU A 87 10.67 -14.50 -13.12
CA LEU A 87 9.92 -14.98 -14.28
C LEU A 87 9.50 -13.79 -15.14
N ARG A 88 9.87 -13.84 -16.41
CA ARG A 88 9.43 -12.89 -17.43
C ARG A 88 8.27 -13.50 -18.20
N PHE A 89 7.28 -12.67 -18.48
CA PHE A 89 6.08 -13.08 -19.20
C PHE A 89 5.88 -12.32 -20.51
N GLU A 90 6.82 -11.46 -20.88
CA GLU A 90 6.64 -10.54 -22.00
C GLU A 90 5.32 -9.74 -21.83
N ILE A 91 4.61 -9.36 -22.89
CA ILE A 91 3.36 -8.59 -22.83
C ILE A 91 2.19 -9.55 -22.51
N GLU A 92 2.20 -10.12 -21.31
CA GLU A 92 1.29 -11.18 -20.87
C GLU A 92 0.86 -11.00 -19.40
N GLU A 93 0.24 -9.86 -19.11
CA GLU A 93 -0.15 -9.48 -17.75
C GLU A 93 -1.10 -10.50 -17.09
N GLY A 94 -2.04 -11.05 -17.86
CA GLY A 94 -2.97 -12.06 -17.39
C GLY A 94 -2.26 -13.36 -16.98
N ASN A 95 -1.34 -13.86 -17.80
CA ASN A 95 -0.57 -15.06 -17.48
C ASN A 95 0.36 -14.85 -16.30
N ALA A 96 1.01 -13.69 -16.19
CA ALA A 96 1.83 -13.33 -15.05
C ALA A 96 1.02 -13.30 -13.75
N MET A 97 -0.20 -12.74 -13.79
CA MET A 97 -1.10 -12.69 -12.64
C MET A 97 -1.62 -14.08 -12.25
N THR A 98 -1.95 -14.91 -13.21
CA THR A 98 -2.32 -16.32 -12.97
C THR A 98 -1.19 -17.09 -12.29
N CYS A 99 0.04 -16.90 -12.76
CA CYS A 99 1.22 -17.52 -12.18
C CYS A 99 1.48 -17.02 -10.74
N ALA A 100 1.34 -15.72 -10.50
CA ALA A 100 1.44 -15.16 -9.14
C ALA A 100 0.42 -15.81 -8.20
N GLY A 101 -0.82 -15.96 -8.64
CA GLY A 101 -1.85 -16.63 -7.87
C GLY A 101 -1.53 -18.11 -7.60
N ALA A 102 -1.05 -18.84 -8.60
CA ALA A 102 -0.64 -20.22 -8.45
C ALA A 102 0.47 -20.37 -7.40
N PHE A 103 1.51 -19.54 -7.47
CA PHE A 103 2.58 -19.53 -6.46
C PHE A 103 2.06 -19.17 -5.07
N GLY A 104 1.21 -18.16 -4.97
CA GLY A 104 0.60 -17.77 -3.69
C GLY A 104 -0.25 -18.86 -3.04
N LYS A 105 -0.67 -19.84 -3.84
CA LYS A 105 -1.46 -21.01 -3.38
C LYS A 105 -0.63 -22.24 -3.05
N MET A 106 0.66 -22.24 -3.32
CA MET A 106 1.54 -23.40 -3.15
C MET A 106 1.63 -23.90 -1.71
N THR A 107 1.45 -23.04 -0.73
CA THR A 107 1.37 -23.45 0.67
C THR A 107 0.24 -24.44 0.89
N ASP A 108 -0.92 -24.21 0.28
CA ASP A 108 -2.10 -25.04 0.45
C ASP A 108 -2.00 -26.37 -0.29
N HIS A 109 -1.31 -26.36 -1.43
CA HIS A 109 -1.20 -27.55 -2.27
C HIS A 109 -0.05 -28.48 -1.88
N VAL A 110 1.09 -27.91 -1.53
CA VAL A 110 2.33 -28.69 -1.31
C VAL A 110 3.14 -28.26 -0.08
N GLY A 111 2.61 -27.36 0.74
CA GLY A 111 3.29 -26.89 1.95
C GLY A 111 4.47 -25.93 1.69
N LEU A 112 4.63 -25.40 0.47
CA LEU A 112 5.70 -24.48 0.14
C LEU A 112 5.20 -23.03 0.18
N PRO A 113 5.65 -22.20 1.13
CA PRO A 113 5.17 -20.83 1.31
C PRO A 113 5.85 -19.87 0.32
N ILE A 114 5.63 -20.09 -0.97
CA ILE A 114 6.20 -19.21 -2.00
C ILE A 114 5.60 -17.82 -1.87
N LEU A 115 6.46 -16.78 -1.87
CA LEU A 115 6.08 -15.38 -1.89
C LEU A 115 6.22 -14.83 -3.31
N PRO A 116 5.15 -14.78 -4.11
CA PRO A 116 5.19 -14.12 -5.40
C PRO A 116 5.12 -12.60 -5.25
N MET A 117 6.08 -11.91 -5.86
CA MET A 117 6.10 -10.45 -5.96
C MET A 117 6.14 -10.09 -7.44
N MET A 118 5.05 -9.51 -7.93
CA MET A 118 4.90 -9.11 -9.32
C MET A 118 4.98 -7.60 -9.44
N THR A 119 5.69 -7.10 -10.44
CA THR A 119 5.64 -5.68 -10.81
C THR A 119 5.02 -5.51 -12.19
N ILE A 120 4.22 -4.47 -12.34
CA ILE A 120 3.46 -4.18 -13.55
C ILE A 120 3.32 -2.66 -13.72
N TYR A 121 3.12 -2.19 -14.94
CA TYR A 121 2.64 -0.81 -15.11
C TYR A 121 1.25 -0.66 -14.49
N ASP A 122 1.06 0.37 -13.66
CA ASP A 122 -0.16 0.56 -12.86
C ASP A 122 -1.43 0.53 -13.74
N PHE A 123 -1.40 1.20 -14.87
CA PHE A 123 -2.54 1.23 -15.80
C PHE A 123 -2.79 -0.11 -16.53
N PHE A 124 -1.82 -1.03 -16.58
CA PHE A 124 -2.01 -2.36 -17.16
C PHE A 124 -2.56 -3.40 -16.17
N ILE A 125 -2.73 -3.06 -14.91
CA ILE A 125 -3.45 -3.90 -13.95
C ILE A 125 -4.82 -4.28 -14.50
N LYS A 126 -5.47 -3.39 -15.26
CA LYS A 126 -6.76 -3.67 -15.93
C LYS A 126 -6.70 -4.87 -16.89
N ARG A 127 -5.56 -5.17 -17.49
CA ARG A 127 -5.40 -6.34 -18.37
C ARG A 127 -5.37 -7.66 -17.60
N ALA A 128 -5.12 -7.60 -16.30
CA ALA A 128 -5.03 -8.75 -15.41
C ALA A 128 -6.13 -8.79 -14.36
N LEU A 129 -7.17 -7.96 -14.47
CA LEU A 129 -8.20 -7.82 -13.42
C LEU A 129 -8.97 -9.12 -13.16
N ASP A 130 -9.33 -9.84 -14.20
CA ASP A 130 -10.06 -11.10 -14.05
C ASP A 130 -9.23 -12.12 -13.23
N GLN A 131 -7.97 -12.29 -13.59
CA GLN A 131 -7.04 -13.17 -12.89
C GLN A 131 -6.73 -12.66 -11.47
N TYR A 132 -6.64 -11.34 -11.31
CA TYR A 132 -6.46 -10.72 -10.00
C TYR A 132 -7.64 -11.06 -9.06
N PHE A 133 -8.88 -10.85 -9.53
CA PHE A 133 -10.07 -11.17 -8.75
C PHE A 133 -10.21 -12.66 -8.47
N TYR A 134 -9.87 -13.49 -9.45
CA TYR A 134 -9.89 -14.94 -9.27
C TYR A 134 -8.88 -15.40 -8.22
N ASN A 135 -7.67 -14.82 -8.20
CA ASN A 135 -6.68 -15.09 -7.18
C ASN A 135 -7.15 -14.68 -5.78
N LEU A 136 -7.84 -13.54 -5.66
CA LEU A 136 -8.44 -13.12 -4.40
C LEU A 136 -9.56 -14.07 -3.96
N TYR A 137 -10.41 -14.49 -4.90
CA TYR A 137 -11.45 -15.48 -4.63
C TYR A 137 -10.87 -16.80 -4.11
N TRP A 138 -9.74 -17.23 -4.65
CA TRP A 138 -9.01 -18.41 -4.20
C TRP A 138 -8.20 -18.20 -2.92
N ARG A 139 -8.14 -16.98 -2.43
CA ARG A 139 -7.30 -16.60 -1.29
C ARG A 139 -5.83 -16.93 -1.51
N SER A 140 -5.33 -16.58 -2.68
CA SER A 140 -3.90 -16.64 -2.98
C SER A 140 -3.20 -15.46 -2.33
N GLY A 141 -2.05 -15.69 -1.68
CA GLY A 141 -1.23 -14.63 -1.12
C GLY A 141 -0.20 -14.15 -2.14
N PHE A 142 -0.21 -12.86 -2.49
CA PHE A 142 0.74 -12.28 -3.43
C PHE A 142 0.95 -10.79 -3.14
N ILE A 143 2.06 -10.25 -3.64
CA ILE A 143 2.34 -8.82 -3.65
C ILE A 143 2.40 -8.35 -5.10
N LEU A 144 1.49 -7.47 -5.49
CA LEU A 144 1.46 -6.82 -6.79
C LEU A 144 1.85 -5.36 -6.64
N VAL A 145 2.84 -4.91 -7.39
CA VAL A 145 3.30 -3.51 -7.37
C VAL A 145 3.02 -2.88 -8.72
N GLY A 146 2.06 -1.97 -8.76
CA GLY A 146 1.77 -1.12 -9.92
C GLY A 146 2.63 0.14 -9.91
N THR A 147 3.31 0.46 -10.99
CA THR A 147 4.19 1.65 -11.09
C THR A 147 4.27 2.16 -12.54
N PRO A 148 4.28 3.47 -12.79
CA PRO A 148 4.09 4.56 -11.83
C PRO A 148 2.64 4.70 -11.40
N SER A 149 2.38 4.94 -10.13
CA SER A 149 1.08 5.40 -9.65
C SER A 149 0.94 6.90 -9.85
N GLY A 150 -0.29 7.30 -10.20
CA GLY A 150 -0.60 8.68 -10.55
C GLY A 150 -0.85 8.86 -12.04
N VAL A 151 -2.02 9.40 -12.36
CA VAL A 151 -2.47 9.58 -13.76
C VAL A 151 -1.54 10.52 -14.52
N THR A 152 -1.05 11.58 -13.89
CA THR A 152 -0.17 12.57 -14.51
C THR A 152 1.27 12.06 -14.67
N LEU A 153 1.65 11.02 -13.95
CA LEU A 153 2.97 10.41 -14.01
C LEU A 153 3.07 9.31 -15.06
N SER A 154 1.95 8.76 -15.49
CA SER A 154 1.90 7.71 -16.49
C SER A 154 2.12 8.29 -17.91
N PRO A 155 2.98 7.66 -18.74
CA PRO A 155 3.15 8.05 -20.15
C PRO A 155 1.85 7.96 -20.96
N GLU A 156 0.96 7.05 -20.60
CA GLU A 156 -0.34 6.83 -21.24
C GLU A 156 -1.44 7.74 -20.68
N GLY A 157 -1.14 8.47 -19.62
CA GLY A 157 -2.08 9.37 -18.97
C GLY A 157 -3.25 8.61 -18.36
N ALA A 158 -4.42 9.26 -18.35
CA ALA A 158 -5.61 8.70 -17.71
C ALA A 158 -6.32 7.61 -18.51
N GLN A 159 -5.84 7.24 -19.70
CA GLN A 159 -6.51 6.24 -20.56
C GLN A 159 -6.68 4.89 -19.88
N HIS A 160 -5.74 4.52 -19.03
CA HIS A 160 -5.71 3.25 -18.33
C HIS A 160 -5.81 3.42 -16.81
N SER A 161 -6.10 4.62 -16.31
CA SER A 161 -6.32 4.80 -14.89
C SER A 161 -7.42 3.85 -14.44
N TRP A 162 -7.22 3.23 -13.30
CA TRP A 162 -8.20 2.30 -12.78
C TRP A 162 -8.78 2.82 -11.47
N LYS A 163 -10.05 2.57 -11.32
CA LYS A 163 -10.80 2.88 -10.14
C LYS A 163 -10.98 1.59 -9.34
N SER A 164 -10.54 1.61 -8.10
CA SER A 164 -10.79 0.53 -7.17
C SER A 164 -12.06 0.82 -6.40
N ASP A 165 -13.19 0.57 -7.03
CA ASP A 165 -14.51 0.66 -6.40
C ASP A 165 -15.06 -0.72 -6.01
N ILE A 166 -14.36 -1.78 -6.37
CA ILE A 166 -14.71 -3.13 -5.98
C ILE A 166 -13.85 -3.52 -4.78
N GLN A 167 -14.47 -3.53 -3.63
CA GLN A 167 -13.83 -3.99 -2.42
C GLN A 167 -14.01 -5.50 -2.30
N ILE A 168 -12.88 -6.22 -2.26
CA ILE A 168 -12.85 -7.67 -2.13
C ILE A 168 -12.23 -8.03 -0.78
N PRO A 169 -12.85 -8.95 -0.02
CA PRO A 169 -12.48 -9.19 1.38
C PRO A 169 -11.01 -9.49 1.65
N ASN A 170 -10.30 -10.08 0.75
CA ASN A 170 -8.90 -10.45 0.92
C ASN A 170 -7.95 -9.75 -0.04
N GLY A 171 -8.34 -8.59 -0.55
CA GLY A 171 -7.50 -7.67 -1.29
C GLY A 171 -7.28 -6.38 -0.50
N VAL A 172 -6.08 -5.86 -0.48
CA VAL A 172 -5.77 -4.54 0.11
C VAL A 172 -4.92 -3.73 -0.85
N THR A 173 -5.35 -2.48 -1.07
CA THR A 173 -4.65 -1.54 -1.95
C THR A 173 -3.95 -0.46 -1.14
N TRP A 174 -2.70 -0.20 -1.48
CA TRP A 174 -1.85 0.81 -0.86
C TRP A 174 -1.34 1.81 -1.89
N GLU A 175 -1.19 3.05 -1.49
CA GLU A 175 -0.51 4.09 -2.27
C GLU A 175 0.38 4.95 -1.35
N PRO A 176 1.60 4.47 -1.03
CA PRO A 176 2.53 5.21 -0.20
C PRO A 176 3.08 6.45 -0.93
N ALA A 177 3.25 7.55 -0.20
CA ALA A 177 3.89 8.77 -0.69
C ALA A 177 5.38 8.80 -0.36
N PHE A 178 5.75 8.43 0.87
CA PHE A 178 7.14 8.45 1.32
C PHE A 178 7.80 7.07 1.25
N ALA A 179 9.11 7.03 1.07
CA ALA A 179 9.86 5.78 1.00
C ALA A 179 9.74 4.93 2.28
N ILE A 180 9.68 5.58 3.44
CA ILE A 180 9.54 4.90 4.73
C ILE A 180 8.18 4.19 4.86
N GLU A 181 7.11 4.78 4.32
CA GLU A 181 5.79 4.11 4.26
C GLU A 181 5.86 2.85 3.40
N MET A 182 6.50 2.93 2.23
CA MET A 182 6.71 1.78 1.35
C MET A 182 7.46 0.65 2.08
N ASP A 183 8.51 0.99 2.83
CA ASP A 183 9.28 0.00 3.60
C ASP A 183 8.41 -0.68 4.66
N TRP A 184 7.59 0.07 5.40
CA TRP A 184 6.70 -0.47 6.42
C TRP A 184 5.59 -1.35 5.82
N ILE A 185 4.97 -0.90 4.74
CA ILE A 185 3.91 -1.64 4.05
C ILE A 185 4.44 -2.95 3.47
N LEU A 186 5.59 -2.90 2.79
CA LEU A 186 6.23 -4.09 2.23
C LEU A 186 6.67 -5.07 3.32
N ALA A 187 7.30 -4.55 4.38
CA ALA A 187 7.73 -5.39 5.50
C ALA A 187 6.54 -6.10 6.17
N ASP A 188 5.45 -5.37 6.38
CA ASP A 188 4.24 -5.95 6.97
C ASP A 188 3.56 -6.96 6.03
N ALA A 189 3.47 -6.66 4.73
CA ALA A 189 2.93 -7.59 3.74
C ALA A 189 3.72 -8.90 3.68
N VAL A 190 5.05 -8.81 3.66
CA VAL A 190 5.93 -9.99 3.71
C VAL A 190 5.73 -10.77 5.00
N ARG A 191 5.74 -10.09 6.15
CA ARG A 191 5.52 -10.75 7.44
C ARG A 191 4.20 -11.50 7.49
N ARG A 192 3.11 -10.87 7.07
CA ARG A 192 1.77 -11.46 7.08
C ARG A 192 1.65 -12.64 6.12
N HIS A 193 2.29 -12.58 4.97
CA HIS A 193 2.31 -13.70 4.03
C HIS A 193 2.81 -15.00 4.66
N PHE A 194 3.78 -14.93 5.57
CA PHE A 194 4.35 -16.10 6.25
C PHE A 194 3.72 -16.44 7.59
N THR A 195 2.91 -15.55 8.16
CA THR A 195 2.32 -15.73 9.49
C THR A 195 0.82 -16.01 9.47
N HIS A 196 0.13 -15.64 8.38
CA HIS A 196 -1.29 -15.89 8.24
C HIS A 196 -1.57 -17.31 7.73
N ASP A 197 -2.64 -17.89 8.22
CA ASP A 197 -3.18 -19.12 7.67
C ASP A 197 -3.96 -18.86 6.37
N ASN A 198 -4.52 -19.93 5.79
CA ASN A 198 -5.25 -19.86 4.54
C ASN A 198 -6.49 -18.94 4.57
N VAL A 199 -7.06 -18.73 5.76
CA VAL A 199 -8.28 -17.94 5.92
C VAL A 199 -7.97 -16.46 5.84
N ASP A 200 -6.82 -16.05 6.37
CA ASP A 200 -6.40 -14.66 6.48
C ASP A 200 -5.43 -14.24 5.36
N ARG A 201 -5.14 -15.13 4.41
CA ARG A 201 -4.20 -14.81 3.31
C ARG A 201 -4.82 -13.83 2.33
N GLU A 202 -4.06 -12.84 1.94
CA GLU A 202 -4.52 -11.72 1.12
C GLU A 202 -3.61 -11.44 -0.07
N GLY A 203 -4.21 -10.88 -1.11
CA GLY A 203 -3.50 -10.19 -2.18
C GLY A 203 -3.23 -8.74 -1.79
N VAL A 204 -1.99 -8.33 -1.91
CA VAL A 204 -1.56 -6.96 -1.62
C VAL A 204 -1.25 -6.26 -2.93
N LEU A 205 -1.92 -5.15 -3.20
CA LEU A 205 -1.62 -4.27 -4.31
C LEU A 205 -1.00 -2.97 -3.78
N ILE A 206 0.19 -2.66 -4.26
CA ILE A 206 0.88 -1.40 -3.93
C ILE A 206 0.98 -0.56 -5.19
N ARG A 207 0.36 0.59 -5.21
CA ARG A 207 0.48 1.59 -6.26
C ARG A 207 1.66 2.49 -5.92
N ALA A 208 2.79 2.26 -6.60
CA ALA A 208 4.06 2.90 -6.27
C ALA A 208 4.24 4.22 -7.00
N VAL A 209 4.32 5.30 -6.24
CA VAL A 209 4.60 6.65 -6.75
C VAL A 209 6.06 6.76 -7.18
N THR A 210 6.30 7.25 -8.39
CA THR A 210 7.66 7.47 -8.93
C THR A 210 8.13 8.92 -8.84
N ARG A 211 7.24 9.83 -8.44
CA ARG A 211 7.60 11.23 -8.19
C ARG A 211 8.56 11.32 -7.01
N SER A 212 9.61 12.11 -7.16
CA SER A 212 10.51 12.43 -6.05
C SER A 212 9.81 13.30 -5.03
N ILE A 213 9.72 12.84 -3.80
CA ILE A 213 9.17 13.56 -2.64
C ILE A 213 10.29 13.75 -1.62
N GLU A 214 10.43 14.96 -1.09
CA GLU A 214 11.43 15.29 -0.08
C GLU A 214 11.15 14.53 1.23
N GLN A 215 11.98 13.54 1.53
CA GLN A 215 11.73 12.59 2.63
C GLN A 215 11.82 13.22 4.02
N LYS A 216 12.62 14.28 4.20
CA LYS A 216 12.73 14.96 5.50
C LYS A 216 11.44 15.64 5.94
N VAL A 217 10.58 16.04 5.00
CA VAL A 217 9.26 16.65 5.29
C VAL A 217 8.41 15.72 6.16
N PHE A 218 8.57 14.42 6.02
CA PHE A 218 7.84 13.44 6.82
C PHE A 218 8.06 13.64 8.33
N ILE A 219 9.30 13.50 8.77
CA ILE A 219 9.60 13.59 10.22
C ILE A 219 9.52 15.03 10.73
N GLU A 220 9.87 16.03 9.93
CA GLU A 220 9.76 17.43 10.30
C GLU A 220 8.31 17.81 10.60
N SER A 221 7.37 17.45 9.73
CA SER A 221 5.94 17.72 9.93
C SER A 221 5.35 16.97 11.14
N LEU A 222 5.78 15.73 11.37
CA LEU A 222 5.31 14.95 12.52
C LEU A 222 5.74 15.60 13.85
N ARG A 223 6.99 16.06 13.95
CA ARG A 223 7.53 16.71 15.17
C ARG A 223 6.77 17.97 15.57
N GLU A 224 6.13 18.66 14.63
CA GLU A 224 5.36 19.88 14.94
C GLU A 224 4.03 19.57 15.64
N GLN A 225 3.56 18.34 15.66
CA GLN A 225 2.27 17.99 16.26
C GLN A 225 2.37 17.92 17.78
N VAL A 226 1.38 18.51 18.45
CA VAL A 226 1.30 18.51 19.92
C VAL A 226 1.29 17.10 20.51
N ARG A 227 0.68 16.13 19.81
CA ARG A 227 0.63 14.72 20.24
C ARG A 227 2.01 14.08 20.41
N PHE A 228 3.03 14.61 19.76
CA PHE A 228 4.39 14.09 19.79
C PHE A 228 5.36 14.90 20.66
N THR A 229 4.84 15.89 21.39
CA THR A 229 5.66 16.73 22.26
C THR A 229 6.45 15.88 23.27
N GLY A 230 7.76 16.03 23.27
CA GLY A 230 8.66 15.31 24.19
C GLY A 230 9.02 13.89 23.75
N MET A 231 8.55 13.42 22.60
CA MET A 231 8.90 12.14 22.04
C MET A 231 10.17 12.27 21.16
N ASP A 232 10.99 11.24 21.16
CA ASP A 232 12.09 11.12 20.21
C ASP A 232 11.61 10.60 18.83
N ASP A 233 12.46 10.69 17.82
CA ASP A 233 12.12 10.30 16.47
C ASP A 233 11.71 8.83 16.37
N ALA A 234 12.34 7.94 17.11
CA ALA A 234 12.06 6.52 17.06
C ALA A 234 10.62 6.24 17.56
N ALA A 235 10.21 6.89 18.64
CA ALA A 235 8.88 6.77 19.18
C ALA A 235 7.82 7.41 18.25
N ILE A 236 8.14 8.57 17.65
CA ILE A 236 7.28 9.21 16.64
C ILE A 236 7.08 8.28 15.43
N LEU A 237 8.18 7.73 14.90
CA LEU A 237 8.14 6.85 13.74
C LEU A 237 7.36 5.56 14.03
N GLU A 238 7.54 4.96 15.22
CA GLU A 238 6.80 3.73 15.57
C GLU A 238 5.30 3.99 15.73
N ALA A 239 4.91 5.08 16.38
CA ALA A 239 3.52 5.47 16.49
C ALA A 239 2.90 5.74 15.11
N THR A 240 3.62 6.45 14.24
CA THR A 240 3.16 6.76 12.89
C THR A 240 3.13 5.53 11.98
N ARG A 241 4.06 4.58 12.15
CA ARG A 241 4.05 3.31 11.44
C ARG A 241 2.74 2.55 11.63
N LEU A 242 2.24 2.52 12.84
CA LEU A 242 0.95 1.88 13.14
C LEU A 242 -0.20 2.58 12.43
N ASP A 243 -0.19 3.90 12.39
CA ASP A 243 -1.19 4.70 11.68
C ASP A 243 -1.11 4.47 10.14
N VAL A 244 0.08 4.47 9.57
CA VAL A 244 0.31 4.16 8.14
C VAL A 244 -0.29 2.80 7.78
N LEU A 245 -0.05 1.78 8.62
CA LEU A 245 -0.58 0.43 8.41
C LEU A 245 -2.08 0.29 8.72
N ALA A 246 -2.70 1.34 9.28
CA ALA A 246 -4.15 1.45 9.43
C ALA A 246 -4.86 2.04 8.21
N GLY A 247 -4.10 2.52 7.23
CA GLY A 247 -4.64 3.12 6.02
C GLY A 247 -4.52 4.64 5.92
N GLY A 248 -3.98 5.32 6.94
CA GLY A 248 -3.73 6.75 6.88
C GLY A 248 -3.23 7.33 8.20
N TYR A 249 -2.60 8.47 8.12
CA TYR A 249 -2.03 9.15 9.29
C TYR A 249 -2.05 10.68 9.11
N TRP A 250 -2.02 11.39 10.23
CA TRP A 250 -1.86 12.83 10.20
C TRP A 250 -0.39 13.19 9.96
N LEU A 251 -0.09 13.75 8.78
CA LEU A 251 1.22 14.34 8.49
C LEU A 251 1.38 15.67 9.20
N SER A 252 0.31 16.48 9.20
CA SER A 252 0.23 17.72 10.00
C SER A 252 -1.13 17.78 10.68
N HIS A 253 -1.13 18.10 11.98
CA HIS A 253 -2.34 18.26 12.75
C HIS A 253 -2.15 19.37 13.78
N PHE A 254 -2.99 20.39 13.69
CA PHE A 254 -2.83 21.64 14.44
C PHE A 254 -3.68 21.72 15.73
N GLU A 255 -4.31 20.63 16.12
CA GLU A 255 -5.02 20.58 17.40
C GLU A 255 -4.08 20.94 18.56
N GLY A 256 -4.48 21.90 19.39
CA GLY A 256 -3.67 22.42 20.49
C GLY A 256 -2.86 23.65 20.13
N PHE A 257 -2.87 24.11 18.89
CA PHE A 257 -2.28 25.38 18.50
C PHE A 257 -3.19 26.55 18.87
N ASP A 258 -2.59 27.68 19.21
CA ASP A 258 -3.34 28.89 19.51
C ASP A 258 -4.19 29.35 18.31
N GLY A 259 -5.44 29.69 18.55
CA GLY A 259 -6.40 30.08 17.53
C GLY A 259 -7.02 28.92 16.71
N TYR A 260 -6.69 27.65 16.99
CA TYR A 260 -7.29 26.52 16.30
C TYR A 260 -8.75 26.33 16.75
N ALA A 261 -9.70 26.56 15.84
CA ALA A 261 -11.14 26.51 16.12
C ALA A 261 -11.89 25.63 15.10
N PRO A 262 -12.09 24.32 15.37
CA PRO A 262 -12.87 23.44 14.51
C PRO A 262 -14.30 23.97 14.32
N GLY A 263 -14.76 24.00 13.06
CA GLY A 263 -16.05 24.56 12.69
C GLY A 263 -16.01 26.05 12.29
N ASP A 264 -14.87 26.72 12.47
CA ASP A 264 -14.64 28.10 12.07
C ASP A 264 -13.50 28.21 11.04
N ASN A 265 -12.27 27.89 11.43
CA ASN A 265 -11.09 28.11 10.62
C ASN A 265 -10.26 26.83 10.34
N VAL A 266 -10.87 25.65 10.45
CA VAL A 266 -10.19 24.36 10.23
C VAL A 266 -10.77 23.63 9.04
N VAL A 267 -9.88 23.04 8.22
CA VAL A 267 -10.19 22.13 7.13
C VAL A 267 -9.27 20.91 7.19
N HIS A 268 -9.75 19.75 6.73
CA HIS A 268 -8.90 18.60 6.54
C HIS A 268 -8.57 18.41 5.05
N ILE A 269 -7.30 18.26 4.72
CA ILE A 269 -6.83 17.86 3.40
C ILE A 269 -6.51 16.37 3.48
N ALA A 270 -7.35 15.53 2.88
CA ALA A 270 -7.08 14.10 2.71
C ALA A 270 -6.35 13.89 1.37
N VAL A 271 -5.09 13.48 1.42
CA VAL A 271 -4.24 13.40 0.22
C VAL A 271 -3.65 12.01 0.05
N MET A 272 -3.53 11.56 -1.20
CA MET A 272 -2.87 10.30 -1.57
C MET A 272 -1.62 10.55 -2.43
N GLY A 273 -0.61 9.73 -2.20
CA GLY A 273 0.52 9.50 -3.11
C GLY A 273 1.22 10.77 -3.59
N ALA A 274 1.22 10.97 -4.89
CA ALA A 274 2.05 11.97 -5.58
C ALA A 274 1.76 13.43 -5.19
N LEU A 275 0.57 13.75 -4.66
CA LEU A 275 0.15 15.12 -4.37
C LEU A 275 0.38 15.58 -2.91
N VAL A 276 1.06 14.78 -2.12
CA VAL A 276 1.42 15.17 -0.73
C VAL A 276 2.21 16.49 -0.67
N PRO A 277 3.18 16.77 -1.55
CA PRO A 277 3.88 18.06 -1.53
C PRO A 277 2.96 19.26 -1.76
N GLU A 278 1.96 19.14 -2.64
CA GLU A 278 0.97 20.19 -2.90
C GLU A 278 0.07 20.43 -1.70
N ALA A 279 -0.34 19.36 -1.00
CA ALA A 279 -1.11 19.49 0.23
C ALA A 279 -0.30 20.21 1.34
N VAL A 280 0.99 19.92 1.46
CA VAL A 280 1.89 20.61 2.41
C VAL A 280 2.01 22.09 2.06
N ALA A 281 2.20 22.41 0.79
CA ALA A 281 2.28 23.81 0.34
C ALA A 281 0.96 24.56 0.57
N ALA A 282 -0.18 23.93 0.26
CA ALA A 282 -1.51 24.49 0.49
C ALA A 282 -1.80 24.73 1.99
N SER A 283 -1.47 23.76 2.85
CA SER A 283 -1.63 23.89 4.30
C SER A 283 -0.83 25.08 4.84
N LYS A 284 0.42 25.24 4.39
CA LYS A 284 1.25 26.37 4.78
C LYS A 284 0.65 27.73 4.34
N ALA A 285 0.23 27.82 3.08
CA ALA A 285 -0.38 29.05 2.55
C ALA A 285 -1.69 29.43 3.25
N LEU A 286 -2.51 28.43 3.61
CA LEU A 286 -3.74 28.66 4.38
C LEU A 286 -3.45 29.11 5.81
N ARG A 287 -2.42 28.60 6.44
CA ARG A 287 -2.01 28.99 7.78
C ARG A 287 -1.56 30.45 7.84
N GLU A 288 -0.88 30.95 6.79
CA GLU A 288 -0.52 32.37 6.66
C GLU A 288 -1.75 33.29 6.58
N GLN A 289 -2.90 32.73 6.21
CA GLN A 289 -4.19 33.44 6.14
C GLN A 289 -5.07 33.22 7.39
N GLY A 290 -4.57 32.53 8.41
CA GLY A 290 -5.31 32.24 9.64
C GLY A 290 -6.18 30.98 9.62
N TYR A 291 -6.05 30.14 8.57
CA TYR A 291 -6.74 28.86 8.49
C TYR A 291 -5.82 27.71 8.82
N PHE A 292 -6.33 26.71 9.52
CA PHE A 292 -5.61 25.48 9.85
C PHE A 292 -6.06 24.36 8.93
N ALA A 293 -5.19 23.96 8.02
CA ALA A 293 -5.43 22.82 7.13
C ALA A 293 -4.65 21.61 7.63
N ASN A 294 -5.29 20.72 8.35
CA ASN A 294 -4.70 19.46 8.77
C ASN A 294 -4.50 18.55 7.56
N ILE A 295 -3.38 17.84 7.50
CA ILE A 295 -3.06 16.95 6.38
C ILE A 295 -3.18 15.50 6.84
N LEU A 296 -4.17 14.79 6.30
CA LEU A 296 -4.32 13.35 6.41
C LEU A 296 -3.73 12.70 5.15
N VAL A 297 -2.64 11.98 5.30
CA VAL A 297 -2.12 11.14 4.23
C VAL A 297 -2.87 9.82 4.26
N VAL A 298 -3.55 9.48 3.17
CA VAL A 298 -4.27 8.22 3.01
C VAL A 298 -3.34 7.24 2.31
N THR A 299 -2.92 6.22 3.03
CA THR A 299 -2.04 5.16 2.51
C THR A 299 -2.82 3.97 1.97
N SER A 300 -4.04 3.74 2.47
CA SER A 300 -4.97 2.73 1.98
C SER A 300 -6.41 3.19 2.18
N PRO A 301 -7.13 3.56 1.12
CA PRO A 301 -8.56 3.90 1.25
C PRO A 301 -9.39 2.72 1.75
N ASP A 302 -9.02 1.49 1.36
CA ASP A 302 -9.71 0.27 1.77
C ASP A 302 -9.70 0.07 3.29
N LEU A 303 -8.56 0.32 3.92
CA LEU A 303 -8.40 0.20 5.36
C LEU A 303 -8.93 1.42 6.13
N LEU A 304 -8.80 2.62 5.56
CA LEU A 304 -9.20 3.84 6.24
C LEU A 304 -10.73 4.00 6.28
N ALA A 305 -11.39 3.85 5.15
CA ALA A 305 -12.79 4.19 4.97
C ALA A 305 -13.62 3.17 4.19
N GLY A 306 -13.00 2.13 3.67
CA GLY A 306 -13.68 1.10 2.90
C GLY A 306 -14.66 0.29 3.76
N ASN A 307 -15.80 -0.08 3.19
CA ASN A 307 -16.79 -0.89 3.89
C ASN A 307 -16.24 -2.25 4.31
N LEU A 308 -15.36 -2.83 3.51
CA LEU A 308 -14.70 -4.11 3.83
C LEU A 308 -13.71 -3.99 4.98
N ALA A 309 -13.12 -2.82 5.18
CA ALA A 309 -12.30 -2.54 6.34
C ALA A 309 -13.07 -2.59 7.67
N GLN A 310 -14.39 -2.49 7.61
CA GLN A 310 -15.28 -2.57 8.78
C GLN A 310 -15.98 -3.92 8.90
N GLN A 311 -15.92 -4.75 7.87
CA GLN A 311 -16.63 -6.04 7.78
C GLN A 311 -15.69 -7.16 7.36
N ASN A 312 -15.92 -8.31 7.93
CA ASN A 312 -15.46 -9.63 7.50
C ASN A 312 -13.96 -9.91 7.47
N GLY A 313 -13.12 -9.37 6.80
CA GLY A 313 -11.74 -9.86 6.66
C GLY A 313 -10.70 -8.91 7.20
N TYR A 314 -11.03 -7.64 7.30
CA TYR A 314 -10.06 -6.61 7.67
C TYR A 314 -10.04 -6.24 9.15
N ASP A 315 -11.02 -6.67 9.91
CA ASP A 315 -10.98 -6.55 11.37
C ASP A 315 -9.75 -7.23 11.96
N HIS A 316 -9.32 -8.33 11.36
CA HIS A 316 -8.09 -9.01 11.79
C HIS A 316 -6.83 -8.18 11.52
N LEU A 317 -6.77 -7.43 10.43
CA LEU A 317 -5.65 -6.52 10.15
C LEU A 317 -5.58 -5.42 11.20
N ARG A 318 -6.69 -4.79 11.49
CA ARG A 318 -6.79 -3.74 12.50
C ARG A 318 -6.42 -4.27 13.88
N ASN A 319 -6.99 -5.39 14.27
CA ASN A 319 -6.74 -6.01 15.57
C ASN A 319 -5.30 -6.46 15.74
N LYS A 320 -4.73 -7.10 14.73
CA LYS A 320 -3.34 -7.59 14.76
C LYS A 320 -2.29 -6.48 14.71
N LEU A 321 -2.62 -5.37 14.10
CA LEU A 321 -1.74 -4.20 14.05
C LEU A 321 -1.88 -3.30 15.30
N GLY A 322 -2.73 -3.67 16.25
CA GLY A 322 -2.99 -2.87 17.45
C GLY A 322 -3.72 -1.56 17.14
N ILE A 323 -4.29 -1.45 15.95
CA ILE A 323 -4.96 -0.25 15.50
C ILE A 323 -6.44 -0.39 15.81
N ASN A 324 -6.84 0.25 16.86
CA ASN A 324 -8.23 0.29 17.31
C ASN A 324 -9.13 1.17 16.43
N GLY A 325 -8.91 1.19 15.13
CA GLY A 325 -9.70 1.98 14.20
C GLY A 325 -9.71 3.48 14.48
N ASN A 326 -8.63 4.01 15.05
CA ASN A 326 -8.57 5.35 15.61
C ASN A 326 -8.19 6.44 14.62
N LEU A 327 -7.97 6.10 13.35
CA LEU A 327 -7.82 7.10 12.31
C LEU A 327 -9.18 7.58 11.79
N HIS A 328 -10.07 7.88 12.70
CA HIS A 328 -11.23 8.67 12.32
C HIS A 328 -10.80 10.12 12.23
N ILE A 329 -10.96 10.68 11.05
CA ILE A 329 -10.68 12.06 10.72
C ILE A 329 -11.33 13.03 11.73
N ASN A 330 -12.46 12.63 12.31
CA ASN A 330 -13.20 13.39 13.31
C ASN A 330 -13.24 12.74 14.69
N ARG A 331 -12.42 11.77 15.00
CA ARG A 331 -12.29 11.36 16.38
C ARG A 331 -11.44 12.36 17.14
N SER A 332 -12.11 13.33 17.68
CA SER A 332 -11.62 13.89 18.93
C SER A 332 -11.83 12.83 20.00
N LYS A 333 -10.75 12.42 20.63
CA LYS A 333 -10.79 11.70 21.89
C LYS A 333 -11.76 10.52 21.95
N THR A 334 -11.43 9.41 21.27
CA THR A 334 -11.47 8.33 22.06
C THR A 334 -12.67 7.59 22.52
N VAL A 335 -13.20 6.86 21.70
CA VAL A 335 -13.49 5.55 22.23
C VAL A 335 -12.59 4.62 21.44
N PRO A 336 -11.62 3.93 22.04
CA PRO A 336 -10.93 2.85 21.35
C PRO A 336 -11.99 1.96 20.76
N VAL A 337 -11.87 1.56 19.49
CA VAL A 337 -12.79 0.57 18.90
C VAL A 337 -12.75 -0.73 19.70
N GLY A 338 -11.67 -0.98 20.46
CA GLY A 338 -11.62 -2.02 21.47
C GLY A 338 -12.53 -1.80 22.69
N SER A 339 -13.03 -0.59 22.96
CA SER A 339 -14.08 -0.37 23.95
C SER A 339 -15.48 -0.48 23.33
N LEU A 340 -15.57 -0.57 22.02
CA LEU A 340 -16.70 -1.13 21.29
C LEU A 340 -16.66 -2.67 21.30
N ALA A 341 -15.67 -3.25 21.97
CA ALA A 341 -15.68 -4.67 22.25
C ALA A 341 -16.93 -4.95 23.03
N VAL A 342 -17.79 -5.61 22.37
CA VAL A 342 -18.93 -6.31 22.86
C VAL A 342 -18.56 -6.92 24.20
N ASN A 343 -19.05 -6.34 25.29
CA ASN A 343 -19.13 -7.16 26.50
C ASN A 343 -19.98 -8.36 26.11
N GLY A 344 -19.75 -9.51 26.67
CA GLY A 344 -20.26 -10.83 26.24
C GLY A 344 -21.76 -10.93 25.92
N ASN A 345 -22.50 -9.83 25.91
CA ASN A 345 -23.92 -9.72 25.62
C ASN A 345 -24.27 -8.96 24.33
N GLY A 346 -23.29 -8.55 23.55
CA GLY A 346 -23.50 -8.06 22.17
C GLY A 346 -24.26 -6.75 22.00
N HIS A 347 -24.62 -6.06 23.06
CA HIS A 347 -25.50 -4.90 23.00
C HIS A 347 -24.96 -3.70 23.76
N ASN A 348 -25.13 -2.54 23.18
CA ASN A 348 -25.11 -1.18 23.74
C ASN A 348 -23.88 -0.29 23.55
N ILE A 349 -22.70 -0.79 23.19
CA ILE A 349 -21.53 0.08 22.99
C ILE A 349 -21.64 0.88 21.68
N ALA A 350 -22.32 0.31 20.69
CA ALA A 350 -22.57 1.01 19.42
C ALA A 350 -23.49 2.23 19.56
N LEU A 351 -24.32 2.28 20.57
CA LEU A 351 -25.25 3.40 20.81
C LEU A 351 -24.55 4.57 21.52
N GLU A 352 -23.71 4.30 22.49
CA GLU A 352 -22.94 5.34 23.18
C GLU A 352 -21.90 5.96 22.24
N SER A 353 -21.20 5.15 21.45
CA SER A 353 -20.26 5.66 20.44
C SER A 353 -20.96 6.38 19.28
N ARG A 354 -22.19 6.00 18.91
CA ARG A 354 -22.99 6.77 17.96
C ARG A 354 -23.48 8.08 18.55
N ALA A 355 -23.78 8.11 19.83
CA ALA A 355 -24.12 9.35 20.54
C ALA A 355 -22.92 10.28 20.61
N ASP A 356 -21.72 9.76 20.88
CA ASP A 356 -20.48 10.53 20.85
C ASP A 356 -20.10 10.99 19.45
N LEU A 357 -20.22 10.12 18.44
CA LEU A 357 -20.05 10.50 17.05
C LEU A 357 -21.09 11.52 16.57
N LEU A 358 -22.29 11.49 17.12
CA LEU A 358 -23.35 12.45 16.84
C LEU A 358 -23.23 13.73 17.67
N SER A 359 -22.65 13.67 18.88
CA SER A 359 -22.37 14.84 19.72
C SER A 359 -21.24 15.70 19.17
N LEU A 360 -20.37 15.15 18.35
CA LEU A 360 -19.34 15.86 17.58
C LEU A 360 -19.91 16.75 16.46
N ARG A 361 -21.22 16.94 16.37
CA ARG A 361 -21.87 17.82 15.39
C ARG A 361 -21.33 19.25 15.37
N GLY A 362 -20.80 19.73 16.51
CA GLY A 362 -20.18 21.05 16.60
C GLY A 362 -18.74 21.14 16.09
N SER A 363 -18.06 20.01 15.92
CA SER A 363 -16.64 19.96 15.50
C SER A 363 -16.43 19.31 14.13
N ARG A 364 -17.47 19.27 13.30
CA ARG A 364 -17.38 18.69 11.96
C ARG A 364 -16.54 19.56 11.05
N VAL A 365 -15.34 19.07 10.78
CA VAL A 365 -14.40 19.74 9.90
C VAL A 365 -14.62 19.24 8.48
N PRO A 366 -14.82 20.14 7.50
CA PRO A 366 -14.95 19.75 6.09
C PRO A 366 -13.65 19.14 5.57
N ILE A 367 -13.80 18.30 4.53
CA ILE A 367 -12.67 17.62 3.88
C ILE A 367 -12.50 18.13 2.46
N VAL A 368 -11.23 18.33 2.08
CA VAL A 368 -10.81 18.42 0.68
C VAL A 368 -9.97 17.19 0.39
N ALA A 369 -10.50 16.26 -0.40
CA ALA A 369 -9.75 15.10 -0.86
C ALA A 369 -8.94 15.45 -2.10
N VAL A 370 -7.65 15.04 -2.14
CA VAL A 370 -6.71 15.39 -3.20
C VAL A 370 -5.94 14.16 -3.66
N LEU A 371 -6.04 13.81 -4.94
CA LEU A 371 -5.34 12.65 -5.49
C LEU A 371 -5.00 12.81 -6.98
N ASP A 372 -3.88 12.23 -7.40
CA ASP A 372 -3.50 12.10 -8.81
C ASP A 372 -4.11 10.83 -9.42
N GLY A 373 -5.42 10.79 -9.48
CA GLY A 373 -6.18 9.64 -9.94
C GLY A 373 -7.66 9.97 -10.10
N GLU A 374 -8.47 8.94 -10.24
CA GLU A 374 -9.91 9.10 -10.31
C GLU A 374 -10.51 9.49 -8.94
N PRO A 375 -11.52 10.39 -8.92
CA PRO A 375 -12.10 10.86 -7.66
C PRO A 375 -12.68 9.72 -6.80
N GLY A 376 -13.20 8.68 -7.40
CA GLY A 376 -13.89 7.58 -6.70
C GLY A 376 -13.08 6.87 -5.61
N LEU A 377 -11.75 6.99 -5.62
CA LEU A 377 -10.92 6.39 -4.57
C LEU A 377 -11.14 7.03 -3.19
N LEU A 378 -11.47 8.33 -3.13
CA LEU A 378 -11.63 9.07 -1.88
C LEU A 378 -13.00 9.76 -1.75
N ASP A 379 -13.90 9.62 -2.70
CA ASP A 379 -15.19 10.33 -2.73
C ASP A 379 -16.09 10.00 -1.53
N ASN A 380 -15.87 8.87 -0.86
CA ASN A 380 -16.73 8.42 0.24
C ASN A 380 -16.25 8.85 1.64
N LEU A 381 -15.09 9.47 1.78
CA LEU A 381 -14.56 9.84 3.11
C LEU A 381 -15.54 10.73 3.89
N GLY A 382 -16.03 11.79 3.26
CA GLY A 382 -16.97 12.70 3.89
C GLY A 382 -18.27 12.03 4.29
N SER A 383 -18.82 11.14 3.46
CA SER A 383 -20.05 10.43 3.77
C SER A 383 -19.90 9.43 4.90
N VAL A 384 -18.75 8.75 4.99
CA VAL A 384 -18.46 7.78 6.07
C VAL A 384 -18.45 8.46 7.46
N ILE A 385 -17.96 9.69 7.53
CA ILE A 385 -17.86 10.44 8.79
C ILE A 385 -18.93 11.53 8.93
N GLY A 386 -19.72 11.75 7.91
CA GLY A 386 -20.86 12.69 7.95
C GLY A 386 -20.46 14.16 7.90
N VAL A 387 -19.47 14.52 7.07
CA VAL A 387 -19.00 15.90 6.85
C VAL A 387 -19.07 16.27 5.38
N PRO A 388 -19.14 17.58 5.06
CA PRO A 388 -18.99 18.06 3.68
C PRO A 388 -17.63 17.66 3.11
N GLN A 389 -17.62 17.24 1.84
CA GLN A 389 -16.40 16.90 1.11
C GLN A 389 -16.40 17.53 -0.28
N GLU A 390 -15.25 18.03 -0.69
CA GLU A 390 -14.91 18.33 -2.08
C GLU A 390 -13.71 17.45 -2.50
N THR A 391 -13.73 16.94 -3.74
CA THR A 391 -12.66 16.09 -4.25
C THR A 391 -11.98 16.71 -5.46
N LEU A 392 -10.69 17.01 -5.30
CA LEU A 392 -9.78 17.49 -6.34
C LEU A 392 -9.03 16.30 -6.93
N ALA A 393 -9.40 15.90 -8.13
CA ALA A 393 -8.90 14.70 -8.78
C ALA A 393 -8.94 14.86 -10.31
N VAL A 394 -8.39 13.88 -11.03
CA VAL A 394 -8.37 13.90 -12.49
C VAL A 394 -9.77 13.52 -13.02
N ARG A 395 -10.50 14.51 -13.51
CA ARG A 395 -11.88 14.33 -14.04
C ARG A 395 -11.95 14.32 -15.56
N LYS A 396 -10.91 14.80 -16.24
CA LYS A 396 -10.85 14.89 -17.71
C LYS A 396 -9.47 14.50 -18.20
N HIS A 397 -9.42 13.78 -19.29
CA HIS A 397 -8.16 13.51 -19.99
C HIS A 397 -7.62 14.79 -20.65
N SER A 398 -6.39 15.13 -20.37
CA SER A 398 -5.74 16.30 -20.95
C SER A 398 -5.25 16.09 -22.38
N LYS A 399 -5.38 14.89 -22.91
CA LYS A 399 -4.92 14.50 -24.26
C LYS A 399 -6.06 14.13 -25.22
N SER A 400 -7.28 14.49 -24.90
CA SER A 400 -8.43 14.35 -25.82
C SER A 400 -8.79 15.66 -26.47
#